data_ae354f1ed7149c95f0162847fd297808
#
_entry.id   ae354f1ed7149c95f0162847fd297808
#
_cell.length_a   1.000
_cell.length_b   1.000
_cell.length_c   1.000
_cell.angle_alpha   90.00
_cell.angle_beta   90.00
_cell.angle_gamma   90.00
#
_symmetry.space_group_name_H-M   'P 1'
#
loop_
_entity.id
_entity.type
_entity.pdbx_description
1 polymer ?
#
loop_
_entity_poly.entity_id
_entity_poly.type
_entity_poly.pdbx_seq_one_letter_code
_entity_poly.pdbx_strand_id
1 'polypeptide(L)'
;RYSHLIGKMVKLPVSVSGRDNFVEIATHPSVKSEFGSGILMVCSFGDQNDVSVFRELGLTPFQAIDLQGNMTSIAGPLEGMSVLEAREHVISQLDSANLIHGIETKMQDVPVSERGKNPIEIILLKEWYVRQTHVLDRVSELSEQITFHPPRNRQFLIDWMQNITIDWPISRRRWYHTEIPIWYDSNETRIIVPPSGTYVRPWCQDPPDDSVVID
;
A
#
# COMPACT_ATOMS: atom_id res chain seq x y z
N ARG A 1 24.47 9.57 -16.36
CA ARG A 1 23.84 9.92 -17.64
C ARG A 1 22.89 11.11 -17.49
N TYR A 2 22.02 11.14 -16.46
CA TYR A 2 20.98 12.15 -16.27
C TYR A 2 21.18 13.05 -15.04
N SER A 3 22.37 13.09 -14.48
CA SER A 3 22.65 13.86 -13.25
C SER A 3 22.32 15.35 -13.35
N HIS A 4 22.40 15.92 -14.57
CA HIS A 4 22.05 17.32 -14.85
C HIS A 4 20.55 17.62 -14.80
N LEU A 5 19.70 16.58 -14.73
CA LEU A 5 18.24 16.69 -14.63
C LEU A 5 17.72 16.60 -13.20
N ILE A 6 18.54 16.15 -12.26
CA ILE A 6 18.14 15.98 -10.86
C ILE A 6 17.65 17.31 -10.27
N GLY A 7 16.52 17.30 -9.59
CA GLY A 7 15.84 18.48 -9.04
C GLY A 7 15.06 19.31 -10.05
N LYS A 8 15.03 18.90 -11.33
CA LYS A 8 14.21 19.57 -12.34
C LYS A 8 12.81 19.01 -12.41
N MET A 9 11.86 19.89 -12.75
CA MET A 9 10.46 19.52 -12.97
C MET A 9 10.25 19.06 -14.41
N VAL A 10 9.55 17.94 -14.56
CA VAL A 10 9.14 17.41 -15.88
C VAL A 10 7.64 17.43 -15.98
N LYS A 11 7.14 17.90 -17.13
CA LYS A 11 5.71 17.89 -17.44
C LYS A 11 5.27 16.50 -17.88
N LEU A 12 4.24 15.98 -17.23
CA LEU A 12 3.60 14.73 -17.64
C LEU A 12 2.69 14.97 -18.86
N PRO A 13 2.64 14.02 -19.80
CA PRO A 13 1.82 14.17 -21.01
C PRO A 13 0.31 14.02 -20.74
N VAL A 14 -0.05 13.36 -19.67
CA VAL A 14 -1.46 13.14 -19.26
C VAL A 14 -1.76 13.97 -18.03
N SER A 15 -2.89 14.66 -18.06
CA SER A 15 -3.38 15.48 -16.95
C SER A 15 -4.07 14.61 -15.91
N VAL A 16 -3.72 14.82 -14.65
CA VAL A 16 -4.45 14.28 -13.49
C VAL A 16 -5.26 15.41 -12.87
N SER A 17 -6.55 15.17 -12.59
CA SER A 17 -7.46 16.18 -12.06
C SER A 17 -6.94 16.83 -10.79
N GLY A 18 -7.01 18.16 -10.75
CA GLY A 18 -6.66 18.95 -9.55
C GLY A 18 -5.17 18.99 -9.22
N ARG A 19 -4.27 18.64 -10.15
CA ARG A 19 -2.83 18.64 -9.95
C ARG A 19 -2.07 19.31 -11.07
N ASP A 20 -0.94 19.88 -10.69
CA ASP A 20 0.06 20.27 -11.66
C ASP A 20 0.61 19.03 -12.37
N ASN A 21 0.66 19.10 -13.71
CA ASN A 21 1.20 18.01 -14.52
C ASN A 21 2.73 17.95 -14.47
N PHE A 22 3.34 18.38 -13.38
CA PHE A 22 4.78 18.41 -13.22
C PHE A 22 5.20 17.49 -12.07
N VAL A 23 6.26 16.73 -12.32
CA VAL A 23 6.90 15.87 -11.32
C VAL A 23 8.39 16.18 -11.24
N GLU A 24 8.95 16.06 -10.04
CA GLU A 24 10.37 16.26 -9.81
C GLU A 24 11.17 15.02 -10.20
N ILE A 25 12.35 15.23 -10.79
CA ILE A 25 13.32 14.17 -11.06
C ILE A 25 14.20 13.99 -9.82
N ALA A 26 14.08 12.85 -9.18
CA ALA A 26 14.88 12.45 -8.02
C ALA A 26 15.84 11.30 -8.36
N THR A 27 16.79 11.04 -7.48
CA THR A 27 17.64 9.84 -7.55
C THR A 27 17.17 8.80 -6.55
N HIS A 28 17.27 7.53 -6.92
CA HIS A 28 16.97 6.43 -6.02
C HIS A 28 17.86 5.21 -6.33
N PRO A 29 18.33 4.47 -5.31
CA PRO A 29 19.20 3.30 -5.50
C PRO A 29 18.58 2.16 -6.32
N SER A 30 17.23 2.06 -6.32
CA SER A 30 16.51 1.04 -7.11
C SER A 30 16.60 1.28 -8.62
N VAL A 31 16.96 2.49 -9.06
CA VAL A 31 17.06 2.82 -10.49
C VAL A 31 18.43 2.41 -11.01
N LYS A 32 18.45 1.43 -11.93
CA LYS A 32 19.68 0.92 -12.54
C LYS A 32 19.89 1.59 -13.89
N SER A 33 21.06 2.18 -14.10
CA SER A 33 21.40 2.89 -15.34
C SER A 33 21.46 1.98 -16.58
N GLU A 34 21.67 0.68 -16.35
CA GLU A 34 21.78 -0.36 -17.39
C GLU A 34 20.41 -0.93 -17.79
N PHE A 35 19.36 -0.64 -17.03
CA PHE A 35 18.02 -1.15 -17.30
C PHE A 35 17.19 -0.14 -18.08
N GLY A 36 16.77 -0.50 -19.29
CA GLY A 36 15.97 0.35 -20.17
C GLY A 36 16.63 1.69 -20.48
N SER A 37 15.88 2.78 -20.25
CA SER A 37 16.39 4.14 -20.42
C SER A 37 17.26 4.62 -19.25
N GLY A 38 17.23 3.95 -18.12
CA GLY A 38 17.81 4.40 -16.86
C GLY A 38 16.95 5.49 -16.18
N ILE A 39 15.70 5.64 -16.60
CA ILE A 39 14.69 6.52 -15.98
C ILE A 39 13.51 5.64 -15.61
N LEU A 40 13.05 5.76 -14.36
CA LEU A 40 11.87 5.09 -13.85
C LEU A 40 10.80 6.12 -13.51
N MET A 41 9.60 5.91 -14.01
CA MET A 41 8.42 6.64 -13.55
C MET A 41 7.81 5.82 -12.39
N VAL A 42 7.71 6.44 -11.24
CA VAL A 42 7.14 5.81 -10.03
C VAL A 42 5.71 6.29 -9.87
N CYS A 43 4.78 5.34 -9.88
CA CYS A 43 3.37 5.58 -9.57
C CYS A 43 3.12 5.15 -8.12
N SER A 44 2.13 5.74 -7.44
CA SER A 44 1.92 5.54 -5.99
C SER A 44 2.04 4.09 -5.54
N PHE A 45 1.37 3.18 -6.23
CA PHE A 45 1.35 1.76 -5.89
C PHE A 45 1.25 0.89 -7.14
N GLY A 46 2.14 1.12 -8.13
CA GLY A 46 2.20 0.30 -9.33
C GLY A 46 2.66 -1.13 -9.03
N ASP A 47 3.66 -1.26 -8.16
CA ASP A 47 4.15 -2.54 -7.65
C ASP A 47 4.75 -2.37 -6.24
N GLN A 48 5.33 -3.44 -5.67
CA GLN A 48 5.96 -3.39 -4.35
C GLN A 48 7.21 -2.51 -4.31
N ASN A 49 7.95 -2.38 -5.41
CA ASN A 49 9.11 -1.49 -5.48
C ASN A 49 8.66 -0.04 -5.43
N ASP A 50 7.59 0.32 -6.15
CA ASP A 50 6.98 1.64 -6.10
C ASP A 50 6.56 2.01 -4.67
N VAL A 51 5.93 1.08 -3.94
CA VAL A 51 5.56 1.27 -2.53
C VAL A 51 6.79 1.56 -1.66
N SER A 52 7.90 0.85 -1.87
CA SER A 52 9.14 1.07 -1.11
C SER A 52 9.73 2.44 -1.40
N VAL A 53 9.83 2.81 -2.68
CA VAL A 53 10.33 4.13 -3.11
C VAL A 53 9.48 5.26 -2.54
N PHE A 54 8.15 5.14 -2.57
CA PHE A 54 7.24 6.13 -1.99
C PHE A 54 7.48 6.34 -0.49
N ARG A 55 7.68 5.24 0.27
CA ARG A 55 7.98 5.31 1.70
C ARG A 55 9.34 5.92 1.99
N GLU A 56 10.37 5.51 1.26
CA GLU A 56 11.74 6.00 1.45
C GLU A 56 11.88 7.49 1.12
N LEU A 57 11.17 7.97 0.11
CA LEU A 57 11.15 9.39 -0.28
C LEU A 57 10.11 10.22 0.49
N GLY A 58 9.31 9.61 1.37
CA GLY A 58 8.26 10.31 2.13
C GLY A 58 7.16 10.91 1.25
N LEU A 59 6.89 10.32 0.09
CA LEU A 59 5.90 10.82 -0.86
C LEU A 59 4.48 10.49 -0.38
N THR A 60 3.55 11.40 -0.65
CA THR A 60 2.13 11.18 -0.38
C THR A 60 1.49 10.39 -1.51
N PRO A 61 0.96 9.20 -1.24
CA PRO A 61 0.31 8.40 -2.27
C PRO A 61 -1.07 8.97 -2.64
N PHE A 62 -1.49 8.68 -3.87
CA PHE A 62 -2.80 9.04 -4.39
C PHE A 62 -3.58 7.79 -4.74
N GLN A 63 -4.77 7.69 -4.23
CA GLN A 63 -5.66 6.58 -4.54
C GLN A 63 -6.43 6.86 -5.82
N ALA A 64 -5.87 6.45 -6.95
CA ALA A 64 -6.50 6.58 -8.25
C ALA A 64 -7.51 5.46 -8.55
N ILE A 65 -7.48 4.36 -7.80
CA ILE A 65 -8.35 3.19 -7.97
C ILE A 65 -9.14 2.98 -6.68
N ASP A 66 -10.45 2.78 -6.80
CA ASP A 66 -11.35 2.50 -5.68
C ASP A 66 -11.37 1.00 -5.30
N LEU A 67 -12.17 0.66 -4.29
CA LEU A 67 -12.34 -0.73 -3.83
C LEU A 67 -13.03 -1.65 -4.85
N GLN A 68 -13.69 -1.09 -5.84
CA GLN A 68 -14.37 -1.81 -6.91
C GLN A 68 -13.50 -2.00 -8.14
N GLY A 69 -12.30 -1.41 -8.17
CA GLY A 69 -11.39 -1.47 -9.30
C GLY A 69 -11.64 -0.41 -10.38
N ASN A 70 -12.40 0.63 -10.06
CA ASN A 70 -12.67 1.75 -10.96
C ASN A 70 -11.80 2.95 -10.63
N MET A 71 -11.57 3.80 -11.62
CA MET A 71 -10.82 5.03 -11.45
C MET A 71 -11.61 6.04 -10.60
N THR A 72 -10.94 6.64 -9.62
CA THR A 72 -11.53 7.68 -8.76
C THR A 72 -11.54 9.05 -9.45
N SER A 73 -12.18 10.05 -8.83
CA SER A 73 -12.21 11.43 -9.31
C SER A 73 -10.82 12.06 -9.49
N ILE A 74 -9.80 11.57 -8.79
CA ILE A 74 -8.40 12.00 -8.99
C ILE A 74 -7.91 11.72 -10.40
N ALA A 75 -8.41 10.67 -11.04
CA ALA A 75 -8.06 10.32 -12.42
C ALA A 75 -8.70 11.23 -13.47
N GLY A 76 -9.49 12.23 -13.08
CA GLY A 76 -10.08 13.22 -13.94
C GLY A 76 -10.96 12.63 -15.03
N PRO A 77 -10.60 12.79 -16.33
CA PRO A 77 -11.42 12.27 -17.44
C PRO A 77 -11.64 10.75 -17.43
N LEU A 78 -10.86 10.02 -16.63
CA LEU A 78 -10.94 8.56 -16.53
C LEU A 78 -11.85 8.10 -15.39
N GLU A 79 -12.44 9.02 -14.61
CA GLU A 79 -13.31 8.70 -13.47
C GLU A 79 -14.40 7.69 -13.86
N GLY A 80 -14.57 6.68 -13.03
CA GLY A 80 -15.56 5.62 -13.21
C GLY A 80 -15.17 4.52 -14.22
N MET A 81 -14.11 4.68 -14.99
CA MET A 81 -13.61 3.64 -15.90
C MET A 81 -12.93 2.52 -15.11
N SER A 82 -13.05 1.29 -15.58
CA SER A 82 -12.20 0.20 -15.10
C SER A 82 -10.73 0.44 -15.46
N VAL A 83 -9.80 -0.22 -14.76
CA VAL A 83 -8.35 -0.10 -15.05
C VAL A 83 -8.03 -0.44 -16.51
N LEU A 84 -8.72 -1.41 -17.10
CA LEU A 84 -8.50 -1.79 -18.51
C LEU A 84 -8.97 -0.69 -19.47
N GLU A 85 -10.18 -0.19 -19.28
CA GLU A 85 -10.72 0.92 -20.11
C GLU A 85 -9.87 2.17 -19.98
N ALA A 86 -9.44 2.52 -18.76
CA ALA A 86 -8.56 3.66 -18.52
C ALA A 86 -7.22 3.50 -19.23
N ARG A 87 -6.65 2.29 -19.26
CA ARG A 87 -5.41 1.99 -19.97
C ARG A 87 -5.56 2.21 -21.47
N GLU A 88 -6.63 1.67 -22.06
CA GLU A 88 -6.91 1.85 -23.50
C GLU A 88 -7.11 3.32 -23.86
N HIS A 89 -7.82 4.06 -23.01
CA HIS A 89 -8.04 5.48 -23.18
C HIS A 89 -6.73 6.28 -23.15
N VAL A 90 -5.85 6.01 -22.17
CA VAL A 90 -4.54 6.68 -22.06
C VAL A 90 -3.66 6.35 -23.27
N ILE A 91 -3.63 5.10 -23.72
CA ILE A 91 -2.88 4.70 -24.93
C ILE A 91 -3.39 5.50 -26.15
N SER A 92 -4.70 5.58 -26.34
CA SER A 92 -5.31 6.35 -27.43
C SER A 92 -4.95 7.85 -27.36
N GLN A 93 -4.95 8.45 -26.17
CA GLN A 93 -4.53 9.84 -25.99
C GLN A 93 -3.06 10.07 -26.33
N LEU A 94 -2.18 9.18 -25.89
CA LEU A 94 -0.75 9.26 -26.18
C LEU A 94 -0.46 9.08 -27.67
N ASP A 95 -1.17 8.17 -28.32
CA ASP A 95 -1.05 7.96 -29.79
C ASP A 95 -1.50 9.19 -30.57
N SER A 96 -2.65 9.75 -30.22
CA SER A 96 -3.18 10.98 -30.83
C SER A 96 -2.24 12.17 -30.66
N ALA A 97 -1.46 12.20 -29.60
CA ALA A 97 -0.46 13.22 -29.31
C ALA A 97 0.91 12.90 -29.95
N ASN A 98 1.05 11.81 -30.71
CA ASN A 98 2.30 11.30 -31.28
C ASN A 98 3.41 11.08 -30.23
N LEU A 99 3.04 10.62 -29.04
CA LEU A 99 3.96 10.35 -27.93
C LEU A 99 4.31 8.87 -27.78
N ILE A 100 3.71 7.98 -28.57
CA ILE A 100 4.05 6.56 -28.61
C ILE A 100 5.15 6.35 -29.64
N HIS A 101 6.31 5.90 -29.16
CA HIS A 101 7.44 5.56 -30.03
C HIS A 101 7.35 4.11 -30.55
N GLY A 102 6.76 3.21 -29.77
CA GLY A 102 6.57 1.81 -30.13
C GLY A 102 5.78 1.07 -29.06
N ILE A 103 5.16 -0.04 -29.46
CA ILE A 103 4.43 -0.94 -28.58
C ILE A 103 5.07 -2.32 -28.70
N GLU A 104 5.42 -2.91 -27.58
CA GLU A 104 6.00 -4.25 -27.49
C GLU A 104 5.16 -5.11 -26.54
N THR A 105 4.79 -6.31 -26.98
CA THR A 105 4.08 -7.27 -26.14
C THR A 105 5.10 -8.12 -25.39
N LYS A 106 5.00 -8.14 -24.05
CA LYS A 106 5.86 -8.94 -23.19
C LYS A 106 5.04 -9.87 -22.31
N MET A 107 5.55 -11.06 -22.07
CA MET A 107 5.02 -11.95 -21.03
C MET A 107 5.50 -11.46 -19.68
N GLN A 108 4.58 -11.31 -18.74
CA GLN A 108 4.85 -10.84 -17.39
C GLN A 108 4.01 -11.63 -16.38
N ASP A 109 4.62 -11.98 -15.26
CA ASP A 109 3.88 -12.54 -14.13
C ASP A 109 3.11 -11.43 -13.44
N VAL A 110 1.81 -11.61 -13.34
CA VAL A 110 0.89 -10.65 -12.71
C VAL A 110 0.26 -11.32 -11.49
N PRO A 111 0.25 -10.67 -10.31
CA PRO A 111 -0.47 -11.19 -9.17
C PRO A 111 -1.96 -11.27 -9.47
N VAL A 112 -2.56 -12.41 -9.16
CA VAL A 112 -3.99 -12.66 -9.38
C VAL A 112 -4.65 -13.13 -8.10
N SER A 113 -5.95 -12.86 -7.95
CA SER A 113 -6.71 -13.34 -6.81
C SER A 113 -6.79 -14.88 -6.83
N GLU A 114 -6.65 -15.50 -5.67
CA GLU A 114 -6.66 -16.95 -5.54
C GLU A 114 -7.93 -17.60 -6.12
N ARG A 115 -9.10 -17.01 -5.83
CA ARG A 115 -10.41 -17.56 -6.25
C ARG A 115 -10.85 -17.06 -7.60
N GLY A 116 -10.85 -15.75 -7.83
CA GLY A 116 -11.38 -15.14 -9.04
C GLY A 116 -10.42 -15.13 -10.22
N LYS A 117 -9.12 -15.39 -9.98
CA LYS A 117 -8.05 -15.34 -11.00
C LYS A 117 -7.96 -14.00 -11.74
N ASN A 118 -8.59 -12.94 -11.20
CA ASN A 118 -8.48 -11.59 -11.74
C ASN A 118 -7.19 -10.93 -11.27
N PRO A 119 -6.56 -10.05 -12.06
CA PRO A 119 -5.45 -9.23 -11.63
C PRO A 119 -5.78 -8.46 -10.35
N ILE A 120 -4.78 -8.29 -9.49
CA ILE A 120 -4.92 -7.58 -8.22
C ILE A 120 -4.26 -6.21 -8.39
N GLU A 121 -4.99 -5.17 -8.05
CA GLU A 121 -4.46 -3.81 -7.95
C GLU A 121 -4.03 -3.51 -6.50
N ILE A 122 -2.96 -2.73 -6.35
CA ILE A 122 -2.49 -2.32 -5.03
C ILE A 122 -3.17 -0.99 -4.69
N ILE A 123 -3.88 -0.95 -3.57
CA ILE A 123 -4.57 0.25 -3.09
C ILE A 123 -4.19 0.56 -1.64
N LEU A 124 -4.34 1.83 -1.26
CA LEU A 124 -4.14 2.27 0.11
C LEU A 124 -5.39 1.96 0.94
N LEU A 125 -5.19 1.28 2.07
CA LEU A 125 -6.26 0.98 3.01
C LEU A 125 -5.80 1.29 4.43
N LYS A 126 -6.72 1.82 5.25
CA LYS A 126 -6.50 1.95 6.69
C LYS A 126 -6.70 0.58 7.34
N GLU A 127 -5.71 0.12 8.06
CA GLU A 127 -5.71 -1.18 8.72
C GLU A 127 -5.12 -1.05 10.12
N TRP A 128 -5.57 -1.88 11.02
CA TRP A 128 -4.97 -1.98 12.34
C TRP A 128 -3.81 -2.96 12.34
N TYR A 129 -2.72 -2.54 13.00
CA TYR A 129 -1.50 -3.33 13.12
C TYR A 129 -1.12 -3.49 14.59
N VAL A 130 -0.71 -4.69 14.95
CA VAL A 130 0.03 -4.93 16.20
C VAL A 130 1.50 -4.64 15.92
N ARG A 131 2.08 -3.73 16.68
CA ARG A 131 3.52 -3.46 16.63
C ARG A 131 4.29 -4.66 17.15
N GLN A 132 4.85 -5.46 16.28
CA GLN A 132 5.63 -6.65 16.65
C GLN A 132 7.11 -6.49 16.36
N THR A 133 7.51 -5.70 15.38
CA THR A 133 8.91 -5.56 14.99
C THR A 133 9.79 -5.05 16.13
N HIS A 134 9.29 -4.12 16.94
CA HIS A 134 10.03 -3.53 18.05
C HIS A 134 10.22 -4.45 19.27
N VAL A 135 9.52 -5.59 19.34
CA VAL A 135 9.64 -6.54 20.46
C VAL A 135 10.47 -7.76 20.10
N LEU A 136 10.94 -7.89 18.86
CA LEU A 136 11.67 -9.09 18.40
C LEU A 136 12.96 -9.33 19.19
N ASP A 137 13.71 -8.29 19.51
CA ASP A 137 14.92 -8.43 20.33
C ASP A 137 14.59 -8.99 21.71
N ARG A 138 13.50 -8.49 22.31
CA ARG A 138 13.04 -8.98 23.60
C ARG A 138 12.55 -10.43 23.55
N VAL A 139 11.86 -10.84 22.49
CA VAL A 139 11.45 -12.22 22.25
C VAL A 139 12.67 -13.12 22.08
N SER A 140 13.69 -12.65 21.38
CA SER A 140 14.95 -13.36 21.22
C SER A 140 15.63 -13.61 22.56
N GLU A 141 15.79 -12.59 23.40
CA GLU A 141 16.33 -12.75 24.77
C GLU A 141 15.53 -13.74 25.61
N LEU A 142 14.20 -13.67 25.58
CA LEU A 142 13.33 -14.58 26.30
C LEU A 142 13.45 -16.02 25.79
N SER A 143 13.69 -16.21 24.49
CA SER A 143 13.86 -17.54 23.90
C SER A 143 15.05 -18.31 24.48
N GLU A 144 16.06 -17.60 25.01
CA GLU A 144 17.19 -18.22 25.70
C GLU A 144 16.79 -18.88 27.03
N GLN A 145 15.70 -18.42 27.66
CA GLN A 145 15.20 -18.89 28.94
C GLN A 145 14.15 -19.99 28.80
N ILE A 146 13.71 -20.26 27.56
CA ILE A 146 12.68 -21.28 27.29
C ILE A 146 13.31 -22.60 26.93
N THR A 147 12.84 -23.68 27.55
CA THR A 147 13.20 -25.04 27.17
C THR A 147 12.27 -25.54 26.07
N PHE A 148 12.81 -25.82 24.91
CA PHE A 148 12.04 -26.33 23.77
C PHE A 148 12.03 -27.87 23.73
N HIS A 149 10.86 -28.45 23.50
CA HIS A 149 10.67 -29.88 23.33
C HIS A 149 9.99 -30.22 21.98
N PRO A 150 10.65 -30.85 21.03
CA PRO A 150 12.09 -31.16 20.99
C PRO A 150 12.94 -29.90 20.83
N PRO A 151 14.23 -29.92 21.20
CA PRO A 151 15.12 -28.74 21.18
C PRO A 151 15.19 -28.03 19.80
N ARG A 152 15.04 -28.78 18.71
CA ARG A 152 15.02 -28.24 17.33
C ARG A 152 13.90 -27.20 17.09
N ASN A 153 12.83 -27.21 17.89
CA ASN A 153 11.73 -26.27 17.73
C ASN A 153 12.15 -24.82 18.02
N ARG A 154 13.26 -24.61 18.75
CA ARG A 154 13.83 -23.28 18.93
C ARG A 154 14.20 -22.63 17.60
N GLN A 155 14.71 -23.42 16.63
CA GLN A 155 15.07 -22.89 15.32
C GLN A 155 13.85 -22.33 14.58
N PHE A 156 12.69 -22.95 14.67
CA PHE A 156 11.47 -22.41 14.07
C PHE A 156 11.10 -21.03 14.60
N LEU A 157 11.28 -20.77 15.90
CA LEU A 157 11.04 -19.45 16.46
C LEU A 157 12.06 -18.42 15.93
N ILE A 158 13.33 -18.81 15.85
CA ILE A 158 14.40 -17.94 15.33
C ILE A 158 14.13 -17.60 13.87
N ASP A 159 13.86 -18.61 13.04
CA ASP A 159 13.57 -18.42 11.61
C ASP A 159 12.34 -17.54 11.41
N TRP A 160 11.30 -17.73 12.23
CA TRP A 160 10.11 -16.89 12.19
C TRP A 160 10.43 -15.44 12.51
N MET A 161 11.18 -15.17 13.61
CA MET A 161 11.59 -13.83 13.98
C MET A 161 12.42 -13.12 12.87
N GLN A 162 13.34 -13.85 12.25
CA GLN A 162 14.18 -13.31 11.16
C GLN A 162 13.38 -12.93 9.91
N ASN A 163 12.24 -13.57 9.68
CA ASN A 163 11.37 -13.30 8.55
C ASN A 163 10.35 -12.19 8.83
N ILE A 164 10.22 -11.71 10.07
CA ILE A 164 9.33 -10.59 10.39
C ILE A 164 9.99 -9.27 9.99
N THR A 165 9.47 -8.66 8.95
CA THR A 165 9.96 -7.38 8.43
C THR A 165 8.95 -6.24 8.61
N ILE A 166 7.71 -6.56 8.93
CA ILE A 166 6.60 -5.61 9.09
C ILE A 166 5.78 -5.94 10.33
N ASP A 167 5.03 -4.96 10.83
CA ASP A 167 4.04 -5.16 11.89
C ASP A 167 2.88 -6.04 11.42
N TRP A 168 2.21 -6.69 12.34
CA TRP A 168 1.18 -7.69 12.03
C TRP A 168 -0.18 -7.04 11.79
N PRO A 169 -0.76 -7.12 10.56
CA PRO A 169 -2.10 -6.60 10.29
C PRO A 169 -3.15 -7.48 10.98
N ILE A 170 -3.98 -6.86 11.82
CA ILE A 170 -5.06 -7.56 12.53
C ILE A 170 -6.44 -7.33 11.93
N SER A 171 -6.62 -6.27 11.16
CA SER A 171 -7.87 -6.02 10.42
C SER A 171 -8.20 -7.17 9.49
N ARG A 172 -9.49 -7.54 9.44
CA ARG A 172 -10.01 -8.58 8.55
C ARG A 172 -11.35 -8.14 7.99
N ARG A 173 -11.45 -8.00 6.68
CA ARG A 173 -12.68 -7.65 5.96
C ARG A 173 -13.52 -8.88 5.66
N ARG A 174 -14.13 -9.46 6.69
CA ARG A 174 -14.99 -10.63 6.60
C ARG A 174 -16.25 -10.41 7.40
N TRP A 175 -17.37 -10.97 6.96
CA TRP A 175 -18.63 -10.90 7.69
C TRP A 175 -18.55 -11.56 9.08
N TYR A 176 -17.74 -12.61 9.23
CA TYR A 176 -17.50 -13.29 10.50
C TYR A 176 -16.11 -12.92 11.00
N HIS A 177 -16.05 -12.16 12.07
CA HIS A 177 -14.81 -11.67 12.65
C HIS A 177 -14.95 -11.43 14.15
N THR A 178 -13.83 -11.26 14.82
CA THR A 178 -13.74 -10.71 16.17
C THR A 178 -13.58 -9.19 16.05
N GLU A 179 -14.42 -8.46 16.76
CA GLU A 179 -14.39 -7.00 16.77
C GLU A 179 -13.07 -6.50 17.38
N ILE A 180 -12.49 -5.48 16.78
CA ILE A 180 -11.38 -4.75 17.40
C ILE A 180 -12.01 -3.83 18.45
N PRO A 181 -11.58 -3.88 19.73
CA PRO A 181 -12.26 -3.17 20.82
C PRO A 181 -11.92 -1.69 20.87
N ILE A 182 -12.32 -0.95 19.85
CA ILE A 182 -12.09 0.49 19.69
C ILE A 182 -13.30 1.18 19.09
N TRP A 183 -13.38 2.48 19.31
CA TRP A 183 -14.32 3.37 18.65
C TRP A 183 -13.60 4.56 18.03
N TYR A 184 -14.22 5.17 17.06
CA TYR A 184 -13.77 6.41 16.43
C TYR A 184 -14.72 7.53 16.72
N ASP A 185 -14.24 8.77 16.75
CA ASP A 185 -15.11 9.92 16.67
C ASP A 185 -15.71 10.05 15.25
N SER A 186 -16.77 10.86 15.12
CA SER A 186 -17.48 11.07 13.85
C SER A 186 -16.61 11.59 12.69
N ASN A 187 -15.42 12.10 12.99
CA ASN A 187 -14.47 12.61 12.01
C ASN A 187 -13.28 11.66 11.81
N GLU A 188 -13.28 10.48 12.43
CA GLU A 188 -12.15 9.52 12.44
C GLU A 188 -10.81 10.13 12.90
N THR A 189 -10.84 11.20 13.67
CA THR A 189 -9.63 11.91 14.13
C THR A 189 -9.18 11.44 15.50
N ARG A 190 -10.09 10.92 16.30
CA ARG A 190 -9.81 10.43 17.66
C ARG A 190 -10.17 8.96 17.79
N ILE A 191 -9.27 8.18 18.33
CA ILE A 191 -9.48 6.78 18.66
C ILE A 191 -9.73 6.66 20.15
N ILE A 192 -10.80 5.96 20.54
CA ILE A 192 -11.16 5.68 21.92
C ILE A 192 -10.96 4.21 22.18
N VAL A 193 -10.15 3.91 23.18
CA VAL A 193 -9.88 2.56 23.64
C VAL A 193 -10.58 2.32 24.98
N PRO A 194 -11.03 1.10 25.28
CA PRO A 194 -11.61 0.78 26.56
C PRO A 194 -10.59 0.91 27.70
N PRO A 195 -11.03 1.08 28.94
CA PRO A 195 -10.15 1.03 30.10
C PRO A 195 -9.36 -0.28 30.15
N SER A 196 -8.10 -0.20 30.60
CA SER A 196 -7.25 -1.39 30.74
C SER A 196 -7.92 -2.49 31.56
N GLY A 197 -7.84 -3.73 31.06
CA GLY A 197 -8.45 -4.89 31.69
C GLY A 197 -9.95 -5.06 31.43
N THR A 198 -10.57 -4.17 30.64
CA THR A 198 -11.97 -4.27 30.26
C THR A 198 -12.10 -4.86 28.88
N TYR A 199 -12.85 -5.93 28.73
CA TYR A 199 -13.24 -6.47 27.43
C TYR A 199 -14.54 -5.80 26.97
N VAL A 200 -14.53 -5.30 25.76
CA VAL A 200 -15.71 -4.66 25.14
C VAL A 200 -15.94 -5.21 23.75
N ARG A 201 -17.20 -5.17 23.33
CA ARG A 201 -17.63 -5.51 21.98
C ARG A 201 -18.31 -4.30 21.38
N PRO A 202 -17.64 -3.50 20.54
CA PRO A 202 -18.16 -2.24 20.01
C PRO A 202 -19.54 -2.33 19.35
N TRP A 203 -19.85 -3.45 18.68
CA TRP A 203 -21.16 -3.69 18.06
C TRP A 203 -22.31 -3.99 19.04
N CYS A 204 -21.97 -4.30 20.29
CA CYS A 204 -22.94 -4.72 21.31
C CYS A 204 -23.00 -3.76 22.50
N GLN A 205 -22.14 -2.77 22.56
CA GLN A 205 -22.00 -1.86 23.70
C GLN A 205 -21.86 -0.43 23.20
N ASP A 206 -22.54 0.47 23.91
CA ASP A 206 -22.40 1.89 23.60
C ASP A 206 -20.98 2.39 23.85
N PRO A 207 -20.50 3.33 23.04
CA PRO A 207 -19.21 3.96 23.28
C PRO A 207 -19.23 4.74 24.60
N PRO A 208 -18.07 4.92 25.24
CA PRO A 208 -17.99 5.66 26.50
C PRO A 208 -18.26 7.17 26.36
N ASP A 209 -18.43 7.65 25.15
CA ASP A 209 -18.68 9.05 24.80
C ASP A 209 -19.68 9.08 23.64
N ASP A 210 -20.78 9.84 23.80
CA ASP A 210 -21.91 9.92 22.85
C ASP A 210 -21.51 10.47 21.46
N SER A 211 -20.33 11.00 21.32
CA SER A 211 -19.81 11.56 20.04
C SER A 211 -19.14 10.53 19.12
N VAL A 212 -19.16 9.25 19.44
CA VAL A 212 -18.34 8.24 18.80
C VAL A 212 -19.13 7.35 17.85
N VAL A 213 -18.54 7.08 16.68
CA VAL A 213 -19.02 6.12 15.68
C VAL A 213 -18.23 4.82 15.80
N ILE A 214 -18.92 3.71 15.65
CA ILE A 214 -18.32 2.35 15.59
C ILE A 214 -17.84 2.11 14.15
N ASP A 215 -16.62 1.60 14.02
CA ASP A 215 -16.06 1.14 12.75
C ASP A 215 -16.37 -0.35 12.51
#